data_5b61f55a25d099291b73f19fa37d35d7
#
_entry.id   5b61f55a25d099291b73f19fa37d35d7
#
_cell.length_a   1.000
_cell.length_b   1.000
_cell.length_c   1.000
_cell.angle_alpha   90.00
_cell.angle_beta   90.00
_cell.angle_gamma   90.00
#
_symmetry.space_group_name_H-M   'P 1'
#
loop_
_entity.id
_entity.type
_entity.pdbx_description
1 polymer ?
#
loop_
_entity_poly.entity_id
_entity_poly.type
_entity_poly.pdbx_seq_one_letter_code
_entity_poly.pdbx_strand_id
1 'polypeptide(L)'
;MLLNLQLQNFRNYSKASFKFENSVIIIGPNTVGKSNLIESIYLLSTGKSFRAEKDSQMVNFGHEMGRVRARSDDNDLEVVVTIGEVAGVRTQFKRYFVNSVAKRRAEYVGNLPAVLFSPQDLEIIVGSPGLRREFLDNVLEQTDRDYGIALLGFTKALRQRNALLELAKDTRSAGSGQAGRRREKEFEYWDSLVIRNGSVLTRKREEFIDWLNKAGKEILDFRIDYDKSVISVERLLQYREAETASGVTLVGPHRDDFLVLFEKDHELKSFGSRGQQRLGVLQLKLLELAYIKDKLRVQPLLLLDDVFSELDAGHINLILGIIDNQQTIVTTTHEEFIPAKIKGTMEVIELKDE
;
A
#
# COMPACT_ATOMS: atom_id res chain seq x y z
N MET A 1 -16.76 -3.16 11.10
CA MET A 1 -16.01 -2.25 12.01
C MET A 1 -14.87 -2.99 12.69
N LEU A 2 -13.80 -2.30 13.08
CA LEU A 2 -12.76 -2.81 13.96
C LEU A 2 -13.26 -2.70 15.41
N LEU A 3 -13.32 -3.83 16.16
CA LEU A 3 -13.85 -3.88 17.52
C LEU A 3 -12.76 -3.92 18.58
N ASN A 4 -11.68 -4.68 18.31
CA ASN A 4 -10.52 -4.70 19.18
C ASN A 4 -9.24 -4.92 18.40
N LEU A 5 -8.12 -4.57 19.03
CA LEU A 5 -6.78 -4.77 18.51
C LEU A 5 -5.89 -5.25 19.66
N GLN A 6 -5.09 -6.26 19.38
CA GLN A 6 -4.11 -6.80 20.32
C GLN A 6 -2.73 -6.82 19.65
N LEU A 7 -1.76 -6.27 20.32
CA LEU A 7 -0.37 -6.21 19.91
C LEU A 7 0.49 -7.05 20.85
N GLN A 8 1.39 -7.82 20.30
CA GLN A 8 2.40 -8.57 21.04
C GLN A 8 3.74 -8.47 20.31
N ASN A 9 4.75 -7.97 20.97
CA ASN A 9 6.11 -7.78 20.44
C ASN A 9 6.12 -7.07 19.07
N PHE A 10 5.28 -6.03 18.93
CA PHE A 10 5.15 -5.26 17.70
C PHE A 10 5.68 -3.84 17.93
N ARG A 11 6.72 -3.44 17.20
CA ARG A 11 7.38 -2.15 17.33
C ARG A 11 7.81 -1.90 18.79
N ASN A 12 7.32 -0.82 19.42
CA ASN A 12 7.58 -0.52 20.84
C ASN A 12 6.61 -1.23 21.80
N TYR A 13 5.57 -1.89 21.29
CA TYR A 13 4.61 -2.60 22.14
C TYR A 13 5.08 -4.01 22.48
N SER A 14 5.40 -4.28 23.74
CA SER A 14 5.62 -5.63 24.25
C SER A 14 4.29 -6.39 24.34
N LYS A 15 3.25 -5.75 24.90
CA LYS A 15 1.87 -6.24 24.92
C LYS A 15 0.93 -5.05 25.10
N ALA A 16 -0.06 -4.93 24.21
CA ALA A 16 -1.11 -3.91 24.32
C ALA A 16 -2.45 -4.45 23.82
N SER A 17 -3.54 -3.88 24.32
CA SER A 17 -4.90 -4.19 23.88
C SER A 17 -5.75 -2.93 23.85
N PHE A 18 -6.44 -2.72 22.72
CA PHE A 18 -7.31 -1.57 22.49
C PHE A 18 -8.70 -2.06 22.11
N LYS A 19 -9.73 -1.40 22.63
CA LYS A 19 -11.13 -1.62 22.23
C LYS A 19 -11.61 -0.39 21.49
N PHE A 20 -12.41 -0.59 20.46
CA PHE A 20 -12.97 0.45 19.63
C PHE A 20 -14.48 0.22 19.52
N GLU A 21 -15.27 1.06 20.15
CA GLU A 21 -16.73 1.00 20.00
C GLU A 21 -17.19 1.81 18.78
N ASN A 22 -16.49 2.91 18.51
CA ASN A 22 -16.75 3.83 17.42
C ASN A 22 -15.44 4.41 16.86
N SER A 23 -15.51 5.61 16.32
CA SER A 23 -14.32 6.39 15.96
C SER A 23 -13.59 6.87 17.21
N VAL A 24 -12.25 6.86 17.18
CA VAL A 24 -11.40 7.21 18.32
C VAL A 24 -10.33 8.21 17.96
N ILE A 25 -9.95 9.02 18.93
CA ILE A 25 -8.79 9.91 18.88
C ILE A 25 -7.74 9.38 19.84
N ILE A 26 -6.55 9.15 19.34
CA ILE A 26 -5.40 8.66 20.10
C ILE A 26 -4.45 9.83 20.31
N ILE A 27 -4.28 10.25 21.55
CA ILE A 27 -3.43 11.37 21.95
C ILE A 27 -2.24 10.86 22.73
N GLY A 28 -1.12 11.50 22.57
CA GLY A 28 0.08 11.23 23.39
C GLY A 28 1.30 11.93 22.83
N PRO A 29 2.38 12.01 23.59
CA PRO A 29 3.62 12.65 23.17
C PRO A 29 4.23 11.96 21.94
N ASN A 30 5.22 12.60 21.32
CA ASN A 30 6.00 11.96 20.27
C ASN A 30 6.69 10.72 20.85
N THR A 31 6.89 9.71 20.02
CA THR A 31 7.55 8.43 20.36
C THR A 31 6.76 7.43 21.18
N VAL A 32 5.62 7.79 21.80
CA VAL A 32 4.80 6.88 22.64
C VAL A 32 4.21 5.69 21.88
N GLY A 33 4.19 5.72 20.54
CA GLY A 33 3.73 4.59 19.73
C GLY A 33 2.46 4.85 18.91
N LYS A 34 1.92 6.08 18.86
CA LYS A 34 0.70 6.40 18.07
C LYS A 34 0.76 5.88 16.63
N SER A 35 1.78 6.27 15.88
CA SER A 35 1.96 5.81 14.49
C SER A 35 2.25 4.30 14.40
N ASN A 36 2.83 3.66 15.44
CA ASN A 36 3.00 2.20 15.48
C ASN A 36 1.64 1.50 15.64
N LEU A 37 0.69 2.11 16.34
CA LEU A 37 -0.67 1.61 16.46
C LEU A 37 -1.40 1.72 15.11
N ILE A 38 -1.37 2.89 14.44
CA ILE A 38 -1.89 3.05 13.08
C ILE A 38 -1.24 2.03 12.11
N GLU A 39 0.09 1.86 12.18
CA GLU A 39 0.82 0.90 11.37
C GLU A 39 0.32 -0.54 11.57
N SER A 40 0.01 -0.91 12.80
CA SER A 40 -0.51 -2.25 13.12
C SER A 40 -1.88 -2.50 12.46
N ILE A 41 -2.76 -1.50 12.45
CA ILE A 41 -4.08 -1.58 11.82
C ILE A 41 -3.93 -1.60 10.29
N TYR A 42 -3.07 -0.76 9.74
CA TYR A 42 -2.76 -0.75 8.32
C TYR A 42 -2.15 -2.08 7.84
N LEU A 43 -1.28 -2.70 8.66
CA LEU A 43 -0.73 -4.03 8.42
C LEU A 43 -1.83 -5.10 8.37
N LEU A 44 -2.81 -5.03 9.26
CA LEU A 44 -3.98 -5.93 9.23
C LEU A 44 -4.84 -5.73 7.98
N SER A 45 -4.95 -4.51 7.48
CA SER A 45 -5.71 -4.19 6.27
C SER A 45 -5.02 -4.66 4.99
N THR A 46 -3.76 -4.26 4.81
CA THR A 46 -3.04 -4.37 3.53
C THR A 46 -2.00 -5.49 3.49
N GLY A 47 -1.66 -6.05 4.67
CA GLY A 47 -0.54 -6.99 4.81
C GLY A 47 0.84 -6.33 4.62
N LYS A 48 0.90 -4.98 4.64
CA LYS A 48 2.13 -4.18 4.46
C LYS A 48 2.28 -3.17 5.59
N SER A 49 3.51 -2.76 5.89
CA SER A 49 3.79 -1.55 6.65
C SER A 49 3.92 -0.37 5.69
N PHE A 50 3.49 0.82 6.09
CA PHE A 50 3.74 2.08 5.37
C PHE A 50 5.04 2.77 5.81
N ARG A 51 5.78 2.20 6.80
CA ARG A 51 7.00 2.79 7.37
C ARG A 51 8.21 1.87 7.34
N ALA A 52 8.00 0.54 7.41
CA ALA A 52 9.08 -0.42 7.46
C ALA A 52 9.60 -0.75 6.06
N GLU A 53 10.89 -0.57 5.85
CA GLU A 53 11.56 -1.05 4.62
C GLU A 53 11.69 -2.58 4.59
N LYS A 54 11.83 -3.20 5.76
CA LYS A 54 11.92 -4.65 5.95
C LYS A 54 10.91 -5.13 6.97
N ASP A 55 10.28 -6.25 6.71
CA ASP A 55 9.27 -6.83 7.60
C ASP A 55 9.81 -7.08 9.03
N SER A 56 11.07 -7.44 9.15
CA SER A 56 11.74 -7.65 10.46
C SER A 56 11.77 -6.41 11.36
N GLN A 57 11.70 -5.20 10.79
CA GLN A 57 11.66 -3.94 11.55
C GLN A 57 10.36 -3.73 12.34
N MET A 58 9.31 -4.49 12.03
CA MET A 58 8.04 -4.47 12.77
C MET A 58 8.08 -5.29 14.06
N VAL A 59 9.07 -6.17 14.21
CA VAL A 59 9.25 -6.97 15.43
C VAL A 59 9.93 -6.13 16.52
N ASN A 60 9.42 -6.22 17.74
CA ASN A 60 10.02 -5.55 18.89
C ASN A 60 11.47 -6.03 19.13
N PHE A 61 12.36 -5.11 19.54
CA PHE A 61 13.76 -5.43 19.80
C PHE A 61 13.93 -6.58 20.80
N GLY A 62 14.84 -7.49 20.50
CA GLY A 62 15.12 -8.66 21.34
C GLY A 62 14.14 -9.81 21.17
N HIS A 63 13.16 -9.71 20.25
CA HIS A 63 12.21 -10.77 19.95
C HIS A 63 12.36 -11.26 18.51
N GLU A 64 12.04 -12.53 18.29
CA GLU A 64 12.12 -13.16 16.96
C GLU A 64 10.81 -13.04 16.17
N MET A 65 9.70 -12.78 16.87
CA MET A 65 8.39 -12.59 16.24
C MET A 65 7.52 -11.61 17.02
N GLY A 66 6.69 -10.91 16.25
CA GLY A 66 5.61 -10.06 16.73
C GLY A 66 4.26 -10.53 16.17
N ARG A 67 3.18 -10.09 16.82
CA ARG A 67 1.82 -10.52 16.47
C ARG A 67 0.86 -9.35 16.58
N VAL A 68 0.06 -9.17 15.54
CA VAL A 68 -1.03 -8.20 15.50
C VAL A 68 -2.32 -8.97 15.26
N ARG A 69 -3.27 -8.83 16.17
CA ARG A 69 -4.60 -9.44 16.08
C ARG A 69 -5.68 -8.38 16.15
N ALA A 70 -6.73 -8.56 15.40
CA ALA A 70 -7.92 -7.74 15.51
C ALA A 70 -9.16 -8.58 15.34
N ARG A 71 -10.24 -8.14 16.01
CA ARG A 71 -11.59 -8.60 15.75
C ARG A 71 -12.35 -7.49 15.05
N SER A 72 -12.96 -7.82 13.94
CA SER A 72 -13.95 -6.98 13.25
C SER A 72 -15.35 -7.59 13.42
N ASP A 73 -16.38 -6.91 12.91
CA ASP A 73 -17.74 -7.45 12.92
C ASP A 73 -17.82 -8.84 12.27
N ASP A 74 -17.07 -9.06 11.20
CA ASP A 74 -17.17 -10.24 10.35
C ASP A 74 -16.08 -11.28 10.60
N ASN A 75 -14.87 -10.84 11.02
CA ASN A 75 -13.69 -11.70 11.03
C ASN A 75 -12.76 -11.43 12.22
N ASP A 76 -12.11 -12.49 12.67
CA ASP A 76 -10.90 -12.43 13.48
C ASP A 76 -9.69 -12.46 12.55
N LEU A 77 -8.88 -11.39 12.56
CA LEU A 77 -7.73 -11.20 11.69
C LEU A 77 -6.45 -11.27 12.50
N GLU A 78 -5.42 -11.94 11.96
CA GLU A 78 -4.12 -11.97 12.59
C GLU A 78 -3.00 -11.90 11.54
N VAL A 79 -1.97 -11.11 11.85
CA VAL A 79 -0.69 -11.11 11.13
C VAL A 79 0.42 -11.43 12.13
N VAL A 80 1.18 -12.47 11.84
CA VAL A 80 2.42 -12.80 12.55
C VAL A 80 3.58 -12.31 11.71
N VAL A 81 4.47 -11.52 12.30
CA VAL A 81 5.70 -11.00 11.69
C VAL A 81 6.90 -11.64 12.36
N THR A 82 7.92 -11.98 11.59
CA THR A 82 9.15 -12.60 12.12
C THR A 82 10.39 -11.90 11.56
N ILE A 83 11.53 -12.16 12.17
CA ILE A 83 12.84 -11.72 11.64
C ILE A 83 13.39 -12.65 10.54
N GLY A 84 12.60 -13.65 10.09
CA GLY A 84 13.00 -14.66 9.10
C GLY A 84 13.51 -15.96 9.71
N GLU A 85 13.66 -16.00 11.04
CA GLU A 85 14.04 -17.15 11.84
C GLU A 85 13.30 -17.13 13.19
N VAL A 86 12.88 -18.26 13.70
CA VAL A 86 12.26 -18.41 15.02
C VAL A 86 12.78 -19.71 15.64
N ALA A 87 13.36 -19.60 16.85
CA ALA A 87 13.99 -20.71 17.56
C ALA A 87 15.03 -21.50 16.72
N GLY A 88 15.85 -20.77 15.93
CA GLY A 88 16.86 -21.37 15.05
C GLY A 88 16.32 -21.98 13.75
N VAL A 89 15.01 -21.88 13.49
CA VAL A 89 14.36 -22.43 12.29
C VAL A 89 13.98 -21.30 11.32
N ARG A 90 14.43 -21.41 10.07
CA ARG A 90 14.02 -20.45 9.00
C ARG A 90 12.52 -20.48 8.81
N THR A 91 11.91 -19.29 8.78
CA THR A 91 10.48 -19.12 8.63
C THR A 91 10.14 -17.97 7.68
N GLN A 92 8.87 -17.85 7.30
CA GLN A 92 8.39 -16.73 6.50
C GLN A 92 8.36 -15.46 7.35
N PHE A 93 8.72 -14.32 6.77
CA PHE A 93 8.68 -13.02 7.44
C PHE A 93 7.26 -12.62 7.88
N LYS A 94 6.22 -13.03 7.11
CA LYS A 94 4.81 -12.77 7.46
C LYS A 94 3.93 -14.00 7.23
N ARG A 95 2.98 -14.19 8.13
CA ARG A 95 1.90 -15.18 8.01
C ARG A 95 0.58 -14.51 8.34
N TYR A 96 -0.46 -14.86 7.59
CA TYR A 96 -1.78 -14.23 7.67
C TYR A 96 -2.83 -15.26 8.06
N PHE A 97 -3.77 -14.86 8.92
CA PHE A 97 -4.84 -15.73 9.38
C PHE A 97 -6.18 -14.98 9.38
N VAL A 98 -7.22 -15.64 8.89
CA VAL A 98 -8.62 -15.20 8.98
C VAL A 98 -9.37 -16.28 9.72
N ASN A 99 -10.02 -15.93 10.82
CA ASN A 99 -10.76 -16.87 11.69
C ASN A 99 -9.88 -18.09 12.07
N SER A 100 -8.63 -17.82 12.47
CA SER A 100 -7.60 -18.80 12.83
C SER A 100 -7.13 -19.72 11.68
N VAL A 101 -7.61 -19.53 10.45
CA VAL A 101 -7.19 -20.29 9.27
C VAL A 101 -6.10 -19.52 8.52
N ALA A 102 -4.96 -20.18 8.27
CA ALA A 102 -3.88 -19.60 7.49
C ALA A 102 -4.32 -19.28 6.06
N LYS A 103 -4.02 -18.08 5.59
CA LYS A 103 -4.36 -17.58 4.26
C LYS A 103 -3.12 -17.08 3.52
N ARG A 104 -3.18 -17.12 2.19
CA ARG A 104 -2.23 -16.37 1.37
C ARG A 104 -2.58 -14.88 1.43
N ARG A 105 -1.59 -14.00 1.23
CA ARG A 105 -1.81 -12.56 1.31
C ARG A 105 -2.94 -12.08 0.39
N ALA A 106 -3.04 -12.57 -0.85
CA ALA A 106 -4.11 -12.20 -1.79
C ALA A 106 -5.52 -12.67 -1.36
N GLU A 107 -5.62 -13.59 -0.39
CA GLU A 107 -6.91 -14.04 0.19
C GLU A 107 -7.20 -13.36 1.53
N TYR A 108 -6.17 -12.75 2.11
CA TYR A 108 -6.24 -12.04 3.39
C TYR A 108 -6.59 -10.57 3.21
N VAL A 109 -5.97 -9.89 2.26
CA VAL A 109 -6.19 -8.46 1.98
C VAL A 109 -7.64 -8.24 1.52
N GLY A 110 -8.26 -7.14 1.96
CA GLY A 110 -9.65 -6.82 1.67
C GLY A 110 -10.66 -7.28 2.74
N ASN A 111 -10.24 -8.08 3.77
CA ASN A 111 -11.13 -8.45 4.87
C ASN A 111 -11.35 -7.31 5.89
N LEU A 112 -10.49 -6.33 5.94
CA LEU A 112 -10.61 -5.10 6.72
C LEU A 112 -10.11 -3.95 5.86
N PRO A 113 -10.88 -3.45 4.88
CA PRO A 113 -10.40 -2.39 4.01
C PRO A 113 -10.17 -1.11 4.80
N ALA A 114 -9.05 -0.44 4.53
CA ALA A 114 -8.70 0.81 5.18
C ALA A 114 -7.99 1.76 4.22
N VAL A 115 -8.18 3.05 4.47
CA VAL A 115 -7.45 4.14 3.81
C VAL A 115 -6.66 4.89 4.85
N LEU A 116 -5.39 5.04 4.63
CA LEU A 116 -4.48 5.82 5.45
C LEU A 116 -4.30 7.21 4.85
N PHE A 117 -4.43 8.23 5.70
CA PHE A 117 -3.94 9.58 5.45
C PHE A 117 -2.76 9.82 6.37
N SER A 118 -1.64 10.18 5.80
CA SER A 118 -0.40 10.47 6.51
C SER A 118 0.35 11.63 5.84
N PRO A 119 1.27 12.30 6.54
CA PRO A 119 2.10 13.34 5.95
C PRO A 119 2.91 12.87 4.72
N GLN A 120 3.23 11.58 4.67
CA GLN A 120 4.00 10.99 3.57
C GLN A 120 3.20 10.83 2.27
N ASP A 121 1.87 10.93 2.32
CA ASP A 121 1.03 10.82 1.11
C ASP A 121 1.31 11.92 0.08
N LEU A 122 1.92 13.04 0.49
CA LEU A 122 2.38 14.08 -0.44
C LEU A 122 3.34 13.51 -1.50
N GLU A 123 4.10 12.50 -1.14
CA GLU A 123 5.03 11.81 -2.03
C GLU A 123 4.34 11.08 -3.20
N ILE A 124 3.04 10.83 -3.14
CA ILE A 124 2.27 10.30 -4.29
C ILE A 124 2.31 11.31 -5.44
N ILE A 125 2.25 12.61 -5.13
CA ILE A 125 2.31 13.67 -6.14
C ILE A 125 3.75 14.04 -6.49
N VAL A 126 4.59 14.34 -5.48
CA VAL A 126 5.91 14.92 -5.71
C VAL A 126 7.04 13.89 -5.81
N GLY A 127 6.82 12.69 -5.33
CA GLY A 127 7.82 11.64 -5.20
C GLY A 127 8.11 10.87 -6.50
N SER A 128 8.64 9.67 -6.32
CA SER A 128 9.07 8.80 -7.42
C SER A 128 7.90 8.02 -8.05
N PRO A 129 8.06 7.53 -9.29
CA PRO A 129 7.09 6.63 -9.93
C PRO A 129 6.78 5.36 -9.11
N GLY A 130 7.73 4.92 -8.27
CA GLY A 130 7.55 3.78 -7.38
C GLY A 130 6.41 3.97 -6.39
N LEU A 131 6.32 5.15 -5.76
CA LEU A 131 5.26 5.50 -4.80
C LEU A 131 3.89 5.62 -5.46
N ARG A 132 3.84 6.14 -6.68
CA ARG A 132 2.60 6.20 -7.46
C ARG A 132 2.09 4.79 -7.84
N ARG A 133 2.99 3.88 -8.22
CA ARG A 133 2.61 2.46 -8.43
C ARG A 133 2.15 1.80 -7.14
N GLU A 134 2.83 2.07 -6.04
CA GLU A 134 2.44 1.55 -4.73
C GLU A 134 1.04 2.01 -4.31
N PHE A 135 0.68 3.27 -4.58
CA PHE A 135 -0.68 3.77 -4.38
C PHE A 135 -1.69 2.95 -5.19
N LEU A 136 -1.46 2.76 -6.50
CA LEU A 136 -2.35 1.94 -7.34
C LEU A 136 -2.46 0.50 -6.82
N ASP A 137 -1.33 -0.10 -6.46
CA ASP A 137 -1.26 -1.47 -5.97
C ASP A 137 -2.00 -1.62 -4.63
N ASN A 138 -1.85 -0.67 -3.70
CA ASN A 138 -2.51 -0.73 -2.39
C ASN A 138 -4.03 -0.66 -2.50
N VAL A 139 -4.57 0.16 -3.39
CA VAL A 139 -6.01 0.25 -3.65
C VAL A 139 -6.54 -1.00 -4.33
N LEU A 140 -5.86 -1.43 -5.39
CA LEU A 140 -6.31 -2.54 -6.22
C LEU A 140 -6.17 -3.90 -5.52
N GLU A 141 -5.14 -4.10 -4.70
CA GLU A 141 -5.01 -5.33 -3.89
C GLU A 141 -6.15 -5.47 -2.88
N GLN A 142 -6.66 -4.37 -2.31
CA GLN A 142 -7.78 -4.41 -1.38
C GLN A 142 -9.11 -4.70 -2.08
N THR A 143 -9.28 -4.28 -3.34
CA THR A 143 -10.56 -4.31 -4.05
C THR A 143 -10.69 -5.42 -5.08
N ASP A 144 -9.58 -6.03 -5.51
CA ASP A 144 -9.55 -7.03 -6.57
C ASP A 144 -8.55 -8.15 -6.26
N ARG A 145 -9.08 -9.32 -5.90
CA ARG A 145 -8.28 -10.51 -5.59
C ARG A 145 -7.43 -10.97 -6.77
N ASP A 146 -7.96 -10.88 -8.01
CA ASP A 146 -7.24 -11.30 -9.20
C ASP A 146 -6.04 -10.39 -9.46
N TYR A 147 -6.20 -9.08 -9.16
CA TYR A 147 -5.09 -8.14 -9.17
C TYR A 147 -3.99 -8.57 -8.19
N GLY A 148 -4.34 -8.86 -6.94
CA GLY A 148 -3.37 -9.29 -5.92
C GLY A 148 -2.63 -10.58 -6.31
N ILE A 149 -3.33 -11.55 -6.91
CA ILE A 149 -2.73 -12.79 -7.43
C ILE A 149 -1.77 -12.48 -8.59
N ALA A 150 -2.21 -11.65 -9.52
CA ALA A 150 -1.40 -11.24 -10.68
C ALA A 150 -0.14 -10.46 -10.25
N LEU A 151 -0.25 -9.56 -9.27
CA LEU A 151 0.88 -8.78 -8.73
C LEU A 151 1.95 -9.70 -8.11
N LEU A 152 1.55 -10.67 -7.30
CA LEU A 152 2.46 -11.68 -6.74
C LEU A 152 3.12 -12.52 -7.83
N GLY A 153 2.33 -12.99 -8.81
CA GLY A 153 2.82 -13.76 -9.95
C GLY A 153 3.79 -12.97 -10.81
N PHE A 154 3.46 -11.72 -11.12
CA PHE A 154 4.31 -10.81 -11.90
C PHE A 154 5.64 -10.53 -11.19
N THR A 155 5.58 -10.16 -9.91
CA THR A 155 6.78 -9.85 -9.10
C THR A 155 7.73 -11.03 -9.02
N LYS A 156 7.19 -12.26 -8.83
CA LYS A 156 7.99 -13.48 -8.83
C LYS A 156 8.62 -13.74 -10.19
N ALA A 157 7.83 -13.67 -11.26
CA ALA A 157 8.30 -13.92 -12.63
C ALA A 157 9.34 -12.89 -13.07
N LEU A 158 9.10 -11.60 -12.77
CA LEU A 158 10.05 -10.51 -13.05
C LEU A 158 11.41 -10.73 -12.37
N ARG A 159 11.40 -11.13 -11.09
CA ARG A 159 12.64 -11.43 -10.36
C ARG A 159 13.41 -12.58 -10.97
N GLN A 160 12.74 -13.66 -11.35
CA GLN A 160 13.38 -14.82 -11.98
C GLN A 160 13.92 -14.47 -13.39
N ARG A 161 13.12 -13.72 -14.16
CA ARG A 161 13.55 -13.23 -15.48
C ARG A 161 14.79 -12.33 -15.38
N ASN A 162 14.80 -11.40 -14.42
CA ASN A 162 15.97 -10.52 -14.21
C ASN A 162 17.21 -11.32 -13.78
N ALA A 163 17.06 -12.37 -12.97
CA ALA A 163 18.17 -13.26 -12.62
C ALA A 163 18.74 -13.98 -13.87
N LEU A 164 17.89 -14.40 -14.82
CA LEU A 164 18.33 -14.96 -16.09
C LEU A 164 19.04 -13.92 -16.97
N LEU A 165 18.56 -12.67 -17.01
CA LEU A 165 19.19 -11.57 -17.75
C LEU A 165 20.58 -11.26 -17.20
N GLU A 166 20.74 -11.22 -15.87
CA GLU A 166 22.04 -10.99 -15.22
C GLU A 166 23.03 -12.10 -15.56
N LEU A 167 22.60 -13.38 -15.49
CA LEU A 167 23.40 -14.52 -15.94
C LEU A 167 23.76 -14.46 -17.42
N ALA A 168 22.87 -13.96 -18.29
CA ALA A 168 23.12 -13.79 -19.72
C ALA A 168 24.13 -12.68 -20.02
N LYS A 169 24.09 -11.59 -19.24
CA LYS A 169 25.04 -10.48 -19.29
C LYS A 169 26.47 -10.96 -19.02
N ASP A 170 26.66 -11.78 -17.97
CA ASP A 170 27.97 -12.29 -17.56
C ASP A 170 28.53 -13.35 -18.54
N THR A 171 27.66 -14.06 -19.25
CA THR A 171 28.03 -15.18 -20.10
C THR A 171 27.99 -14.88 -21.61
N ARG A 172 28.24 -13.65 -22.05
CA ARG A 172 28.23 -13.23 -23.46
C ARG A 172 29.09 -14.10 -24.41
N SER A 173 29.96 -14.93 -23.87
CA SER A 173 30.88 -15.81 -24.64
C SER A 173 30.59 -17.32 -24.51
N ALA A 174 29.61 -17.75 -23.75
CA ALA A 174 29.38 -19.17 -23.49
C ALA A 174 27.97 -19.61 -23.86
N GLY A 175 27.80 -20.18 -25.05
CA GLY A 175 26.67 -21.03 -25.19
C GLY A 175 25.94 -21.27 -26.48
N SER A 176 26.61 -21.89 -27.43
CA SER A 176 25.95 -22.73 -28.44
C SER A 176 25.98 -24.19 -27.95
N GLY A 177 24.88 -24.65 -27.32
CA GLY A 177 24.82 -26.03 -26.82
C GLY A 177 23.54 -26.30 -26.03
N GLN A 178 23.46 -27.42 -25.33
CA GLN A 178 22.32 -27.79 -24.48
C GLN A 178 22.00 -26.73 -23.41
N ALA A 179 23.03 -26.08 -22.84
CA ALA A 179 22.87 -25.01 -21.85
C ALA A 179 22.14 -23.77 -22.42
N GLY A 180 22.45 -23.39 -23.67
CA GLY A 180 21.77 -22.29 -24.36
C GLY A 180 20.28 -22.57 -24.60
N ARG A 181 19.97 -23.77 -25.13
CA ARG A 181 18.56 -24.19 -25.37
C ARG A 181 17.72 -24.28 -24.06
N ARG A 182 18.35 -24.73 -22.97
CA ARG A 182 17.68 -24.77 -21.66
C ARG A 182 17.36 -23.37 -21.17
N ARG A 183 18.32 -22.45 -21.27
CA ARG A 183 18.12 -21.05 -20.86
C ARG A 183 17.03 -20.37 -21.70
N GLU A 184 16.96 -20.65 -22.99
CA GLU A 184 15.92 -20.09 -23.86
C GLU A 184 14.52 -20.55 -23.45
N LYS A 185 14.32 -21.84 -23.13
CA LYS A 185 13.05 -22.35 -22.58
C LYS A 185 12.70 -21.73 -21.22
N GLU A 186 13.68 -21.48 -20.37
CA GLU A 186 13.48 -20.80 -19.09
C GLU A 186 13.03 -19.34 -19.31
N PHE A 187 13.61 -18.62 -20.30
CA PHE A 187 13.14 -17.30 -20.72
C PHE A 187 11.71 -17.35 -21.24
N GLU A 188 11.38 -18.23 -22.17
CA GLU A 188 10.02 -18.39 -22.71
C GLU A 188 8.99 -18.61 -21.60
N TYR A 189 9.32 -19.46 -20.61
CA TYR A 189 8.45 -19.71 -19.45
C TYR A 189 8.20 -18.43 -18.63
N TRP A 190 9.26 -17.72 -18.23
CA TRP A 190 9.13 -16.52 -17.44
C TRP A 190 8.54 -15.34 -18.24
N ASP A 191 8.85 -15.22 -19.52
CA ASP A 191 8.25 -14.26 -20.44
C ASP A 191 6.72 -14.46 -20.53
N SER A 192 6.26 -15.71 -20.67
CA SER A 192 4.83 -16.00 -20.68
C SER A 192 4.12 -15.56 -19.37
N LEU A 193 4.79 -15.74 -18.23
CA LEU A 193 4.25 -15.34 -16.93
C LEU A 193 4.26 -13.83 -16.69
N VAL A 194 5.31 -13.11 -17.09
CA VAL A 194 5.34 -11.66 -16.97
C VAL A 194 4.34 -11.00 -17.92
N ILE A 195 4.15 -11.54 -19.13
CA ILE A 195 3.13 -11.04 -20.07
C ILE A 195 1.74 -11.27 -19.52
N ARG A 196 1.40 -12.50 -19.13
CA ARG A 196 0.09 -12.87 -18.63
C ARG A 196 -0.32 -12.04 -17.41
N ASN A 197 0.54 -12.00 -16.38
CA ASN A 197 0.24 -11.29 -15.15
C ASN A 197 0.33 -9.76 -15.36
N GLY A 198 1.32 -9.30 -16.13
CA GLY A 198 1.51 -7.88 -16.44
C GLY A 198 0.33 -7.27 -17.18
N SER A 199 -0.26 -8.02 -18.12
CA SER A 199 -1.47 -7.57 -18.85
C SER A 199 -2.67 -7.38 -17.90
N VAL A 200 -2.82 -8.23 -16.89
CA VAL A 200 -3.86 -8.05 -15.85
C VAL A 200 -3.62 -6.77 -15.06
N LEU A 201 -2.37 -6.54 -14.62
CA LEU A 201 -2.02 -5.34 -13.86
C LEU A 201 -2.29 -4.05 -14.65
N THR A 202 -1.79 -3.96 -15.89
CA THR A 202 -1.98 -2.79 -16.74
C THR A 202 -3.45 -2.49 -16.95
N ARG A 203 -4.25 -3.51 -17.32
CA ARG A 203 -5.70 -3.34 -17.55
C ARG A 203 -6.42 -2.84 -16.28
N LYS A 204 -6.15 -3.45 -15.12
CA LYS A 204 -6.83 -3.07 -13.87
C LYS A 204 -6.43 -1.68 -13.38
N ARG A 205 -5.18 -1.28 -13.57
CA ARG A 205 -4.73 0.08 -13.28
C ARG A 205 -5.40 1.10 -14.22
N GLU A 206 -5.52 0.78 -15.50
CA GLU A 206 -6.22 1.60 -16.50
C GLU A 206 -7.71 1.77 -16.12
N GLU A 207 -8.41 0.66 -15.78
CA GLU A 207 -9.80 0.70 -15.28
C GLU A 207 -9.96 1.60 -14.04
N PHE A 208 -9.01 1.54 -13.10
CA PHE A 208 -9.03 2.37 -11.89
C PHE A 208 -8.77 3.85 -12.19
N ILE A 209 -7.76 4.15 -13.01
CA ILE A 209 -7.45 5.52 -13.43
C ILE A 209 -8.61 6.14 -14.22
N ASP A 210 -9.24 5.37 -15.11
CA ASP A 210 -10.45 5.82 -15.82
C ASP A 210 -11.60 6.15 -14.86
N TRP A 211 -11.75 5.34 -13.80
CA TRP A 211 -12.74 5.62 -12.76
C TRP A 211 -12.39 6.92 -12.00
N LEU A 212 -11.10 7.10 -11.59
CA LEU A 212 -10.63 8.31 -10.93
C LEU A 212 -10.86 9.57 -11.79
N ASN A 213 -10.67 9.45 -13.10
CA ASN A 213 -10.88 10.57 -14.02
C ASN A 213 -12.36 10.93 -14.20
N LYS A 214 -13.28 9.96 -14.11
CA LYS A 214 -14.72 10.17 -14.23
C LYS A 214 -15.41 10.58 -12.93
N ALA A 215 -14.80 10.27 -11.79
CA ALA A 215 -15.35 10.59 -10.48
C ALA A 215 -15.38 12.11 -10.24
N GLY A 216 -16.42 12.58 -9.55
CA GLY A 216 -16.53 13.99 -9.15
C GLY A 216 -15.39 14.39 -8.22
N LYS A 217 -14.88 15.60 -8.38
CA LYS A 217 -13.79 16.18 -7.59
C LYS A 217 -14.25 17.51 -7.01
N GLU A 218 -14.38 17.57 -5.70
CA GLU A 218 -14.95 18.72 -5.00
C GLU A 218 -13.87 19.69 -4.45
N ILE A 219 -12.63 19.18 -4.29
CA ILE A 219 -11.54 19.92 -3.64
C ILE A 219 -10.61 20.53 -4.68
N LEU A 220 -10.10 19.72 -5.57
CA LEU A 220 -9.22 20.12 -6.66
C LEU A 220 -9.60 19.30 -7.90
N ASP A 221 -9.98 19.99 -8.96
CA ASP A 221 -10.19 19.31 -10.24
C ASP A 221 -8.85 18.99 -10.89
N PHE A 222 -8.66 17.73 -11.23
CA PHE A 222 -7.48 17.23 -11.92
C PHE A 222 -7.82 16.05 -12.83
N ARG A 223 -6.97 15.77 -13.78
CA ARG A 223 -6.95 14.56 -14.60
C ARG A 223 -5.69 13.77 -14.31
N ILE A 224 -5.80 12.46 -14.30
CA ILE A 224 -4.65 11.56 -14.23
C ILE A 224 -4.32 11.10 -15.64
N ASP A 225 -3.09 11.34 -16.06
CA ASP A 225 -2.52 10.86 -17.31
C ASP A 225 -1.67 9.62 -17.05
N TYR A 226 -2.07 8.47 -17.62
CA TYR A 226 -1.45 7.19 -17.34
C TYR A 226 -0.41 6.82 -18.40
N ASP A 227 0.86 6.87 -18.04
CA ASP A 227 1.98 6.39 -18.85
C ASP A 227 2.17 4.88 -18.60
N LYS A 228 1.45 4.06 -19.37
CA LYS A 228 1.50 2.62 -19.28
C LYS A 228 2.66 2.02 -20.08
N SER A 229 3.50 1.25 -19.42
CA SER A 229 4.51 0.43 -20.07
C SER A 229 3.96 -0.96 -20.42
N VAL A 230 3.32 -1.06 -21.59
CA VAL A 230 2.69 -2.32 -22.02
C VAL A 230 3.76 -3.42 -22.18
N ILE A 231 3.45 -4.63 -21.67
CA ILE A 231 4.28 -5.80 -21.85
C ILE A 231 3.65 -6.75 -22.88
N SER A 232 4.41 -7.15 -23.89
CA SER A 232 4.00 -8.11 -24.91
C SER A 232 5.20 -8.88 -25.45
N VAL A 233 4.94 -9.92 -26.25
CA VAL A 233 6.00 -10.71 -26.91
C VAL A 233 6.86 -9.80 -27.77
N GLU A 234 6.23 -8.95 -28.60
CA GLU A 234 6.89 -8.04 -29.53
C GLU A 234 7.78 -7.05 -28.79
N ARG A 235 7.30 -6.49 -27.67
CA ARG A 235 8.07 -5.54 -26.87
C ARG A 235 9.25 -6.21 -26.16
N LEU A 236 9.08 -7.41 -25.62
CA LEU A 236 10.18 -8.16 -25.02
C LEU A 236 11.25 -8.52 -26.06
N LEU A 237 10.86 -8.87 -27.29
CA LEU A 237 11.80 -9.11 -28.41
C LEU A 237 12.52 -7.82 -28.81
N GLN A 238 11.80 -6.71 -28.94
CA GLN A 238 12.36 -5.41 -29.31
C GLN A 238 13.44 -4.94 -28.31
N TYR A 239 13.23 -5.16 -27.02
CA TYR A 239 14.15 -4.72 -25.96
C TYR A 239 15.18 -5.76 -25.53
N ARG A 240 15.16 -6.97 -26.12
CA ARG A 240 15.98 -8.11 -25.67
C ARG A 240 17.48 -7.81 -25.57
N GLU A 241 18.04 -7.09 -26.52
CA GLU A 241 19.46 -6.73 -26.50
C GLU A 241 19.78 -5.75 -25.37
N ALA A 242 18.96 -4.70 -25.22
CA ALA A 242 19.10 -3.71 -24.16
C ALA A 242 18.89 -4.32 -22.77
N GLU A 243 17.91 -5.23 -22.62
CA GLU A 243 17.64 -5.95 -21.38
C GLU A 243 18.80 -6.89 -21.01
N THR A 244 19.37 -7.60 -21.99
CA THR A 244 20.56 -8.44 -21.77
C THR A 244 21.79 -7.61 -21.42
N ALA A 245 21.94 -6.43 -22.02
CA ALA A 245 23.03 -5.53 -21.69
C ALA A 245 22.91 -4.91 -20.28
N SER A 246 21.68 -4.57 -19.86
CA SER A 246 21.42 -3.97 -18.55
C SER A 246 21.25 -5.01 -17.42
N GLY A 247 20.88 -6.26 -17.73
CA GLY A 247 20.58 -7.30 -16.75
C GLY A 247 19.19 -7.19 -16.14
N VAL A 248 18.32 -6.31 -16.66
CA VAL A 248 16.99 -6.06 -16.10
C VAL A 248 15.93 -5.92 -17.19
N THR A 249 14.69 -6.25 -16.84
CA THR A 249 13.52 -6.06 -17.69
C THR A 249 13.20 -4.57 -17.83
N LEU A 250 13.06 -4.08 -19.06
CA LEU A 250 12.88 -2.67 -19.38
C LEU A 250 11.44 -2.29 -19.73
N VAL A 251 10.54 -3.24 -19.95
CA VAL A 251 9.15 -3.03 -20.31
C VAL A 251 8.21 -3.78 -19.37
N GLY A 252 7.03 -3.22 -19.11
CA GLY A 252 6.00 -3.84 -18.28
C GLY A 252 5.56 -2.99 -17.10
N PRO A 253 4.52 -3.40 -16.36
CA PRO A 253 3.83 -2.58 -15.36
C PRO A 253 4.70 -2.12 -14.17
N HIS A 254 5.87 -2.69 -13.96
CA HIS A 254 6.86 -2.20 -13.00
C HIS A 254 7.56 -0.90 -13.47
N ARG A 255 7.31 -0.46 -14.70
CA ARG A 255 7.78 0.80 -15.31
C ARG A 255 6.67 1.81 -15.50
N ASP A 256 5.42 1.43 -15.23
CA ASP A 256 4.29 2.37 -15.33
C ASP A 256 4.51 3.61 -14.46
N ASP A 257 3.91 4.70 -14.89
CA ASP A 257 3.80 5.93 -14.14
C ASP A 257 2.46 6.61 -14.39
N PHE A 258 2.10 7.59 -13.57
CA PHE A 258 1.03 8.51 -13.88
C PHE A 258 1.37 9.93 -13.46
N LEU A 259 0.80 10.89 -14.18
CA LEU A 259 0.91 12.32 -13.88
C LEU A 259 -0.45 12.84 -13.42
N VAL A 260 -0.45 13.72 -12.44
CA VAL A 260 -1.64 14.47 -12.03
C VAL A 260 -1.58 15.82 -12.70
N LEU A 261 -2.52 16.07 -13.62
CA LEU A 261 -2.61 17.28 -14.42
C LEU A 261 -3.78 18.12 -13.91
N PHE A 262 -3.56 19.42 -13.68
CA PHE A 262 -4.56 20.37 -13.24
C PHE A 262 -4.49 21.64 -14.10
N GLU A 263 -5.45 22.52 -14.00
CA GLU A 263 -5.45 23.83 -14.69
C GLU A 263 -4.67 23.87 -16.03
N LYS A 264 -5.37 23.73 -17.15
CA LYS A 264 -4.79 23.75 -18.50
C LYS A 264 -3.71 22.66 -18.76
N ASP A 265 -3.88 21.48 -18.16
CA ASP A 265 -2.98 20.33 -18.29
C ASP A 265 -1.54 20.55 -17.75
N HIS A 266 -1.37 21.44 -16.78
CA HIS A 266 -0.10 21.57 -16.10
C HIS A 266 0.09 20.42 -15.09
N GLU A 267 1.32 19.89 -14.99
CA GLU A 267 1.67 18.89 -14.00
C GLU A 267 1.64 19.46 -12.59
N LEU A 268 0.81 18.90 -11.70
CA LEU A 268 0.64 19.36 -10.33
C LEU A 268 1.94 19.31 -9.52
N LYS A 269 2.80 18.29 -9.78
CA LYS A 269 4.13 18.18 -9.16
C LYS A 269 5.01 19.39 -9.44
N SER A 270 5.06 19.82 -10.70
CA SER A 270 6.02 20.81 -11.19
C SER A 270 5.50 22.25 -11.11
N PHE A 271 4.19 22.45 -11.26
CA PHE A 271 3.57 23.78 -11.38
C PHE A 271 2.63 24.10 -10.22
N GLY A 272 2.20 23.12 -9.44
CA GLY A 272 1.32 23.36 -8.30
C GLY A 272 2.07 23.94 -7.10
N SER A 273 1.45 24.89 -6.42
CA SER A 273 1.92 25.32 -5.10
C SER A 273 1.84 24.17 -4.09
N ARG A 274 2.57 24.26 -2.99
CA ARG A 274 2.50 23.22 -1.91
C ARG A 274 1.07 23.02 -1.39
N GLY A 275 0.27 24.09 -1.30
CA GLY A 275 -1.14 24.00 -0.94
C GLY A 275 -1.95 23.21 -1.96
N GLN A 276 -1.78 23.49 -3.26
CA GLN A 276 -2.45 22.77 -4.34
C GLN A 276 -2.02 21.29 -4.39
N GLN A 277 -0.74 20.98 -4.14
CA GLN A 277 -0.24 19.62 -4.06
C GLN A 277 -0.91 18.85 -2.89
N ARG A 278 -1.04 19.46 -1.72
CA ARG A 278 -1.78 18.88 -0.56
C ARG A 278 -3.25 18.66 -0.88
N LEU A 279 -3.91 19.62 -1.55
CA LEU A 279 -5.29 19.46 -2.02
C LEU A 279 -5.43 18.33 -3.02
N GLY A 280 -4.49 18.18 -3.94
CA GLY A 280 -4.46 17.07 -4.89
C GLY A 280 -4.36 15.72 -4.20
N VAL A 281 -3.49 15.60 -3.19
CA VAL A 281 -3.38 14.39 -2.36
C VAL A 281 -4.68 14.12 -1.61
N LEU A 282 -5.24 15.14 -0.95
CA LEU A 282 -6.49 14.98 -0.21
C LEU A 282 -7.61 14.51 -1.14
N GLN A 283 -7.79 15.14 -2.30
CA GLN A 283 -8.78 14.71 -3.29
C GLN A 283 -8.53 13.28 -3.77
N LEU A 284 -7.28 12.90 -4.01
CA LEU A 284 -6.92 11.55 -4.45
C LEU A 284 -7.27 10.49 -3.38
N LYS A 285 -7.01 10.78 -2.12
CA LYS A 285 -7.33 9.90 -0.99
C LYS A 285 -8.84 9.78 -0.76
N LEU A 286 -9.60 10.84 -1.00
CA LEU A 286 -11.06 10.78 -0.97
C LEU A 286 -11.61 9.91 -2.10
N LEU A 287 -11.02 9.98 -3.28
CA LEU A 287 -11.37 9.11 -4.39
C LEU A 287 -10.99 7.65 -4.10
N GLU A 288 -9.87 7.40 -3.41
CA GLU A 288 -9.51 6.07 -2.91
C GLU A 288 -10.61 5.50 -1.99
N LEU A 289 -11.05 6.27 -0.99
CA LEU A 289 -12.16 5.89 -0.12
C LEU A 289 -13.44 5.56 -0.90
N ALA A 290 -13.81 6.43 -1.82
CA ALA A 290 -15.02 6.27 -2.64
C ALA A 290 -14.92 5.02 -3.54
N TYR A 291 -13.76 4.76 -4.13
CA TYR A 291 -13.53 3.58 -4.97
C TYR A 291 -13.62 2.28 -4.17
N ILE A 292 -12.96 2.20 -3.01
CA ILE A 292 -12.99 1.01 -2.16
C ILE A 292 -14.43 0.74 -1.69
N LYS A 293 -15.15 1.78 -1.24
CA LYS A 293 -16.56 1.68 -0.87
C LYS A 293 -17.43 1.18 -2.04
N ASP A 294 -17.24 1.72 -3.25
CA ASP A 294 -18.00 1.31 -4.43
C ASP A 294 -17.75 -0.14 -4.80
N LYS A 295 -16.50 -0.58 -4.79
CA LYS A 295 -16.11 -1.94 -5.19
C LYS A 295 -16.49 -3.00 -4.17
N LEU A 296 -16.26 -2.75 -2.88
CA LEU A 296 -16.48 -3.73 -1.82
C LEU A 296 -17.86 -3.64 -1.18
N ARG A 297 -18.61 -2.56 -1.41
CA ARG A 297 -19.92 -2.28 -0.79
C ARG A 297 -19.88 -2.22 0.74
N VAL A 298 -18.70 -1.94 1.30
CA VAL A 298 -18.49 -1.71 2.73
C VAL A 298 -17.77 -0.37 2.94
N GLN A 299 -17.97 0.23 4.11
CA GLN A 299 -17.23 1.44 4.48
C GLN A 299 -15.81 1.04 4.89
N PRO A 300 -14.77 1.55 4.24
CA PRO A 300 -13.40 1.31 4.67
C PRO A 300 -13.10 2.06 5.97
N LEU A 301 -12.22 1.51 6.79
CA LEU A 301 -11.70 2.18 7.98
C LEU A 301 -10.83 3.37 7.55
N LEU A 302 -11.04 4.53 8.18
CA LEU A 302 -10.24 5.73 7.94
C LEU A 302 -9.17 5.86 9.02
N LEU A 303 -7.92 5.92 8.61
CA LEU A 303 -6.75 6.09 9.48
C LEU A 303 -6.13 7.45 9.21
N LEU A 304 -6.07 8.32 10.22
CA LEU A 304 -5.50 9.67 10.12
C LEU A 304 -4.27 9.76 11.05
N ASP A 305 -3.07 9.66 10.49
CA ASP A 305 -1.82 9.72 11.26
C ASP A 305 -1.25 11.14 11.27
N ASP A 306 -1.47 11.87 12.36
CA ASP A 306 -1.00 13.24 12.63
C ASP A 306 -1.36 14.29 11.57
N VAL A 307 -2.50 14.09 10.90
CA VAL A 307 -2.89 14.89 9.71
C VAL A 307 -3.35 16.29 10.08
N PHE A 308 -3.99 16.47 11.25
CA PHE A 308 -4.58 17.76 11.64
C PHE A 308 -3.54 18.84 11.93
N SER A 309 -2.30 18.46 12.22
CA SER A 309 -1.19 19.41 12.40
C SER A 309 -0.73 20.06 11.07
N GLU A 310 -1.08 19.46 9.92
CA GLU A 310 -0.62 19.87 8.60
C GLU A 310 -1.69 20.55 7.73
N LEU A 311 -2.94 20.52 8.18
CA LEU A 311 -4.08 21.02 7.42
C LEU A 311 -4.58 22.37 7.97
N ASP A 312 -5.01 23.26 7.08
CA ASP A 312 -5.76 24.45 7.47
C ASP A 312 -7.22 24.13 7.83
N ALA A 313 -7.90 25.12 8.42
CA ALA A 313 -9.29 24.96 8.90
C ALA A 313 -10.29 24.57 7.79
N GLY A 314 -10.06 24.99 6.54
CA GLY A 314 -10.91 24.63 5.41
C GLY A 314 -10.83 23.15 5.08
N HIS A 315 -9.62 22.61 5.01
CA HIS A 315 -9.35 21.20 4.71
C HIS A 315 -9.76 20.27 5.86
N ILE A 316 -9.59 20.73 7.10
CA ILE A 316 -10.10 20.01 8.28
C ILE A 316 -11.61 19.81 8.18
N ASN A 317 -12.39 20.84 7.79
CA ASN A 317 -13.85 20.73 7.66
C ASN A 317 -14.27 19.68 6.61
N LEU A 318 -13.51 19.54 5.52
CA LEU A 318 -13.78 18.51 4.51
C LEU A 318 -13.58 17.09 5.07
N ILE A 319 -12.48 16.87 5.81
CA ILE A 319 -12.23 15.59 6.47
C ILE A 319 -13.31 15.29 7.53
N LEU A 320 -13.76 16.30 8.29
CA LEU A 320 -14.81 16.14 9.29
C LEU A 320 -16.13 15.65 8.68
N GLY A 321 -16.48 16.12 7.48
CA GLY A 321 -17.66 15.63 6.76
C GLY A 321 -17.60 14.14 6.38
N ILE A 322 -16.38 13.57 6.28
CA ILE A 322 -16.17 12.16 5.97
C ILE A 322 -16.18 11.30 7.22
N ILE A 323 -15.57 11.79 8.30
CA ILE A 323 -15.50 11.10 9.61
C ILE A 323 -16.88 10.70 10.12
N ASP A 324 -17.90 11.53 9.91
CA ASP A 324 -19.26 11.28 10.36
C ASP A 324 -19.88 10.01 9.74
N ASN A 325 -19.34 9.51 8.63
CA ASN A 325 -19.94 8.42 7.85
C ASN A 325 -19.22 7.07 7.99
N GLN A 326 -18.10 7.00 8.70
CA GLN A 326 -17.30 5.77 8.80
C GLN A 326 -16.45 5.73 10.06
N GLN A 327 -16.09 4.54 10.51
CA GLN A 327 -15.17 4.39 11.63
C GLN A 327 -13.81 5.00 11.30
N THR A 328 -13.37 5.92 12.16
CA THR A 328 -12.12 6.67 11.96
C THR A 328 -11.23 6.56 13.19
N ILE A 329 -9.96 6.33 12.97
CA ILE A 329 -8.92 6.33 14.01
C ILE A 329 -7.96 7.47 13.70
N VAL A 330 -7.92 8.44 14.59
CA VAL A 330 -7.10 9.65 14.49
C VAL A 330 -5.97 9.58 15.48
N THR A 331 -4.76 9.93 15.08
CA THR A 331 -3.65 10.19 16.00
C THR A 331 -3.28 11.66 15.97
N THR A 332 -2.92 12.19 17.12
CA THR A 332 -2.42 13.56 17.26
C THR A 332 -1.47 13.69 18.46
N THR A 333 -0.60 14.69 18.42
CA THR A 333 0.33 14.98 19.52
C THR A 333 -0.31 15.83 20.59
N HIS A 334 -1.21 16.73 20.24
CA HIS A 334 -1.81 17.70 21.13
C HIS A 334 -3.32 17.78 20.95
N GLU A 335 -4.02 17.92 22.07
CA GLU A 335 -5.47 18.02 22.10
C GLU A 335 -6.00 19.30 21.40
N GLU A 336 -5.18 20.34 21.32
CA GLU A 336 -5.50 21.60 20.65
C GLU A 336 -5.64 21.49 19.14
N PHE A 337 -5.02 20.49 18.52
CA PHE A 337 -5.18 20.19 17.08
C PHE A 337 -6.49 19.47 16.76
N ILE A 338 -7.23 19.00 17.77
CA ILE A 338 -8.49 18.31 17.56
C ILE A 338 -9.58 19.35 17.30
N PRO A 339 -10.26 19.28 16.14
CA PRO A 339 -11.38 20.16 15.89
C PRO A 339 -12.50 20.00 16.93
N ALA A 340 -13.03 21.10 17.42
CA ALA A 340 -14.07 21.10 18.47
C ALA A 340 -15.28 20.23 18.08
N LYS A 341 -15.61 20.13 16.80
CA LYS A 341 -16.72 19.32 16.28
C LYS A 341 -16.60 17.83 16.61
N ILE A 342 -15.38 17.26 16.60
CA ILE A 342 -15.15 15.82 16.84
C ILE A 342 -14.74 15.51 18.28
N LYS A 343 -14.26 16.49 19.03
CA LYS A 343 -13.83 16.34 20.42
C LYS A 343 -14.93 15.83 21.36
N GLY A 344 -16.20 16.12 21.05
CA GLY A 344 -17.36 15.65 21.84
C GLY A 344 -18.05 14.40 21.28
N THR A 345 -17.65 13.91 20.09
CA THR A 345 -18.31 12.79 19.40
C THR A 345 -17.45 11.53 19.31
N MET A 346 -16.14 11.66 19.50
CA MET A 346 -15.19 10.55 19.45
C MET A 346 -14.63 10.26 20.84
N GLU A 347 -14.40 8.99 21.13
CA GLU A 347 -13.68 8.55 22.32
C GLU A 347 -12.22 8.99 22.25
N VAL A 348 -11.66 9.42 23.37
CA VAL A 348 -10.24 9.82 23.47
C VAL A 348 -9.47 8.75 24.24
N ILE A 349 -8.43 8.22 23.62
CA ILE A 349 -7.47 7.27 24.21
C ILE A 349 -6.15 8.00 24.41
N GLU A 350 -5.74 8.18 25.65
CA GLU A 350 -4.41 8.73 25.96
C GLU A 350 -3.37 7.62 26.03
N LEU A 351 -2.33 7.73 25.21
CA LEU A 351 -1.12 6.91 25.35
C LEU A 351 -0.09 7.64 26.22
N LYS A 352 0.39 6.95 27.24
CA LYS A 352 1.42 7.44 28.17
C LYS A 352 2.71 6.67 27.96
N ASP A 353 3.85 7.31 28.24
CA ASP A 353 5.13 6.59 28.32
C ASP A 353 5.06 5.60 29.50
N GLU A 354 5.34 4.31 29.22
CA GLU A 354 5.50 3.26 30.24
C GLU A 354 6.87 3.31 30.89
#